data_4b8ef937dc36fda9a0994e23dc4ddbca
#
_entry.id   4b8ef937dc36fda9a0994e23dc4ddbca
#
_cell.length_a   1.000
_cell.length_b   1.000
_cell.length_c   1.000
_cell.angle_alpha   90.00
_cell.angle_beta   90.00
_cell.angle_gamma   90.00
#
_symmetry.space_group_name_H-M   'P 1'
#
loop_
_entity.id
_entity.type
_entity.pdbx_description
1 polymer ?
#
loop_
_entity_poly.entity_id
_entity_poly.type
_entity_poly.pdbx_seq_one_letter_code
_entity_poly.pdbx_strand_id
1 'polypeptide(L)'
;LNVAKDEIRKKGYVMIAEGYLDVIMCYMHGFLNVVAPLGTALTTGHLQKLGRFTKKVLLVFDSDAAGIAAAKRSLSILYEHGFRSKVLLLPEGDDPDSFLRKNGSRAFQIKLSKSESMVDFILRLKGDKPDNVRTAIGIIDNAKDLILREELFKELGEKSGIREAVLRGETKRYEQRAGIGRAPSAAKTAGFLYDEEVLLLSAIVAFPDRAPYIFDNLNIERVCSPAVRQIFQEIKPSAERLNMNTMLGILNDEGKALITRLSLNPGFDIEHVDNNIRDCLRKMAHCEIEEKIRLAKTAGDLRLLSSLLAEKQKITRRKDERTA
;
A
#
# COMPACT_ATOMS: atom_id res chain seq x y z
N LEU A 1 -13.65 -10.89 -8.05
CA LEU A 1 -12.97 -12.08 -7.53
C LEU A 1 -13.90 -13.32 -7.52
N ASN A 2 -15.20 -13.17 -7.17
CA ASN A 2 -16.15 -14.30 -7.12
C ASN A 2 -16.21 -15.09 -8.44
N VAL A 3 -16.16 -14.41 -9.58
CA VAL A 3 -16.17 -15.03 -10.90
C VAL A 3 -14.79 -15.56 -11.29
N ALA A 4 -13.70 -14.85 -10.92
CA ALA A 4 -12.34 -15.16 -11.33
C ALA A 4 -11.68 -16.32 -10.57
N LYS A 5 -12.16 -16.66 -9.36
CA LYS A 5 -11.48 -17.56 -8.41
C LYS A 5 -11.11 -18.93 -8.98
N ASP A 6 -12.02 -19.53 -9.74
CA ASP A 6 -11.81 -20.87 -10.26
C ASP A 6 -10.80 -20.90 -11.41
N GLU A 7 -10.82 -19.86 -12.27
CA GLU A 7 -9.82 -19.73 -13.31
C GLU A 7 -8.45 -19.33 -12.76
N ILE A 8 -8.40 -18.53 -11.68
CA ILE A 8 -7.16 -18.24 -10.95
C ILE A 8 -6.52 -19.51 -10.41
N ARG A 9 -7.31 -20.40 -9.79
CA ARG A 9 -6.82 -21.71 -9.32
C ARG A 9 -6.31 -22.57 -10.45
N LYS A 10 -7.07 -22.66 -11.54
CA LYS A 10 -6.74 -23.45 -12.71
C LYS A 10 -5.44 -22.98 -13.39
N LYS A 11 -5.29 -21.68 -13.59
CA LYS A 11 -4.09 -21.09 -14.20
C LYS A 11 -2.92 -20.94 -13.23
N GLY A 12 -3.18 -20.96 -11.93
CA GLY A 12 -2.18 -20.81 -10.88
C GLY A 12 -1.64 -19.39 -10.70
N TYR A 13 -2.22 -18.37 -11.36
CA TYR A 13 -1.89 -16.96 -11.20
C TYR A 13 -3.11 -16.07 -11.43
N VAL A 14 -3.04 -14.85 -10.88
CA VAL A 14 -4.04 -13.81 -11.08
C VAL A 14 -3.44 -12.65 -11.88
N MET A 15 -4.20 -12.09 -12.81
CA MET A 15 -3.89 -10.81 -13.43
C MET A 15 -4.55 -9.69 -12.62
N ILE A 16 -3.82 -8.61 -12.36
CA ILE A 16 -4.34 -7.39 -11.72
C ILE A 16 -4.23 -6.26 -12.72
N ALA A 17 -5.36 -5.69 -13.12
CA ALA A 17 -5.48 -4.49 -13.94
C ALA A 17 -5.89 -3.30 -13.06
N GLU A 18 -5.86 -2.07 -13.60
CA GLU A 18 -6.16 -0.85 -12.84
C GLU A 18 -7.67 -0.66 -12.68
N GLY A 19 -8.43 -0.78 -13.76
CA GLY A 19 -9.83 -0.43 -13.83
C GLY A 19 -10.79 -1.61 -14.00
N TYR A 20 -12.06 -1.34 -13.74
CA TYR A 20 -13.12 -2.34 -13.96
C TYR A 20 -13.43 -2.54 -15.46
N LEU A 21 -13.23 -1.52 -16.30
CA LEU A 21 -13.39 -1.65 -17.75
C LEU A 21 -12.36 -2.61 -18.33
N ASP A 22 -11.11 -2.55 -17.86
CA ASP A 22 -10.05 -3.49 -18.22
C ASP A 22 -10.43 -4.92 -17.89
N VAL A 23 -10.99 -5.13 -16.68
CA VAL A 23 -11.47 -6.44 -16.25
C VAL A 23 -12.58 -6.94 -17.15
N ILE A 24 -13.57 -6.12 -17.46
CA ILE A 24 -14.69 -6.48 -18.34
C ILE A 24 -14.17 -6.86 -19.72
N MET A 25 -13.29 -6.05 -20.30
CA MET A 25 -12.73 -6.30 -21.62
C MET A 25 -11.88 -7.57 -21.65
N CYS A 26 -11.04 -7.78 -20.64
CA CYS A 26 -10.29 -9.03 -20.48
C CYS A 26 -11.26 -10.24 -20.44
N TYR A 27 -12.35 -10.15 -19.68
CA TYR A 27 -13.36 -11.21 -19.61
C TYR A 27 -14.02 -11.49 -20.97
N MET A 28 -14.43 -10.44 -21.70
CA MET A 28 -15.01 -10.58 -23.04
C MET A 28 -14.06 -11.26 -24.02
N HIS A 29 -12.76 -11.12 -23.82
CA HIS A 29 -11.71 -11.74 -24.64
C HIS A 29 -11.17 -13.07 -24.08
N GLY A 30 -11.82 -13.67 -23.06
CA GLY A 30 -11.50 -14.99 -22.52
C GLY A 30 -10.40 -15.02 -21.46
N PHE A 31 -9.97 -13.86 -20.95
CA PHE A 31 -9.00 -13.77 -19.85
C PHE A 31 -9.73 -13.68 -18.51
N LEU A 32 -10.19 -14.83 -17.99
CA LEU A 32 -11.09 -14.90 -16.84
C LEU A 32 -10.40 -14.83 -15.47
N ASN A 33 -9.07 -14.91 -15.41
CA ASN A 33 -8.28 -14.84 -14.18
C ASN A 33 -7.81 -13.41 -13.84
N VAL A 34 -8.62 -12.40 -14.17
CA VAL A 34 -8.31 -10.99 -13.96
C VAL A 34 -9.18 -10.37 -12.87
N VAL A 35 -8.61 -9.44 -12.11
CA VAL A 35 -9.29 -8.63 -11.09
C VAL A 35 -8.73 -7.20 -11.11
N ALA A 36 -9.47 -6.26 -10.52
CA ALA A 36 -8.98 -4.91 -10.27
C ALA A 36 -9.35 -4.46 -8.84
N PRO A 37 -8.55 -3.58 -8.21
CA PRO A 37 -8.81 -3.04 -6.88
C PRO A 37 -9.88 -1.92 -6.86
N LEU A 38 -10.55 -1.63 -7.99
CA LEU A 38 -11.68 -0.72 -8.13
C LEU A 38 -11.47 0.68 -7.51
N GLY A 39 -10.76 1.55 -8.22
CA GLY A 39 -10.59 2.96 -7.83
C GLY A 39 -9.73 3.18 -6.57
N THR A 40 -9.09 2.14 -6.06
CA THR A 40 -8.19 2.19 -4.90
C THR A 40 -6.85 1.53 -5.22
N ALA A 41 -5.81 1.86 -4.47
CA ALA A 41 -4.56 1.11 -4.53
C ALA A 41 -4.76 -0.35 -4.07
N LEU A 42 -3.87 -1.24 -4.50
CA LEU A 42 -3.81 -2.62 -4.00
C LEU A 42 -3.53 -2.61 -2.49
N THR A 43 -4.34 -3.30 -1.70
CA THR A 43 -4.26 -3.31 -0.23
C THR A 43 -3.94 -4.71 0.32
N THR A 44 -3.46 -4.77 1.57
CA THR A 44 -3.28 -6.03 2.31
C THR A 44 -4.56 -6.87 2.35
N GLY A 45 -5.73 -6.25 2.51
CA GLY A 45 -7.02 -6.96 2.50
C GLY A 45 -7.31 -7.63 1.16
N HIS A 46 -6.91 -7.00 0.04
CA HIS A 46 -6.98 -7.62 -1.28
C HIS A 46 -6.05 -8.83 -1.37
N LEU A 47 -4.81 -8.70 -0.90
CA LEU A 47 -3.82 -9.78 -0.93
C LEU A 47 -4.17 -10.96 -0.01
N GLN A 48 -4.76 -10.71 1.15
CA GLN A 48 -5.28 -11.77 2.02
C GLN A 48 -6.38 -12.59 1.34
N LYS A 49 -7.27 -11.93 0.59
CA LYS A 49 -8.30 -12.62 -0.20
C LYS A 49 -7.71 -13.40 -1.37
N LEU A 50 -6.78 -12.79 -2.12
CA LEU A 50 -6.12 -13.42 -3.27
C LEU A 50 -5.22 -14.58 -2.86
N GLY A 51 -4.51 -14.46 -1.74
CA GLY A 51 -3.59 -15.46 -1.22
C GLY A 51 -4.21 -16.81 -0.89
N ARG A 52 -5.54 -16.89 -0.80
CA ARG A 52 -6.29 -18.15 -0.67
C ARG A 52 -6.37 -18.93 -1.98
N PHE A 53 -6.06 -18.32 -3.11
CA PHE A 53 -6.18 -18.90 -4.44
C PHE A 53 -4.83 -19.06 -5.14
N THR A 54 -3.96 -18.06 -5.02
CA THR A 54 -2.62 -18.05 -5.59
C THR A 54 -1.69 -17.07 -4.90
N LYS A 55 -0.37 -17.31 -5.00
CA LYS A 55 0.70 -16.39 -4.62
C LYS A 55 1.43 -15.81 -5.85
N LYS A 56 0.94 -16.07 -7.06
CA LYS A 56 1.53 -15.58 -8.31
C LYS A 56 0.63 -14.51 -8.91
N VAL A 57 1.21 -13.34 -9.18
CA VAL A 57 0.51 -12.17 -9.71
C VAL A 57 1.16 -11.71 -11.01
N LEU A 58 0.35 -11.34 -11.99
CA LEU A 58 0.75 -10.61 -13.15
C LEU A 58 0.10 -9.21 -13.09
N LEU A 59 0.90 -8.18 -12.86
CA LEU A 59 0.45 -6.79 -12.94
C LEU A 59 0.37 -6.38 -14.42
N VAL A 60 -0.76 -5.83 -14.83
CA VAL A 60 -0.97 -5.31 -16.19
C VAL A 60 -1.39 -3.85 -16.06
N PHE A 61 -0.46 -2.95 -16.33
CA PHE A 61 -0.63 -1.52 -16.13
C PHE A 61 -0.25 -0.73 -17.39
N ASP A 62 -0.70 0.51 -17.41
CA ASP A 62 -0.34 1.48 -18.43
C ASP A 62 1.13 1.84 -18.33
N SER A 63 1.74 2.25 -19.43
CA SER A 63 3.16 2.64 -19.45
C SER A 63 3.40 4.10 -19.12
N ASP A 64 2.39 4.84 -18.70
CA ASP A 64 2.53 6.23 -18.27
C ASP A 64 3.17 6.35 -16.86
N ALA A 65 3.45 7.57 -16.43
CA ALA A 65 4.09 7.82 -15.13
C ALA A 65 3.22 7.35 -13.94
N ALA A 66 1.88 7.43 -14.05
CA ALA A 66 0.95 7.02 -13.02
C ALA A 66 0.90 5.50 -12.90
N GLY A 67 0.77 4.77 -14.02
CA GLY A 67 0.81 3.30 -14.08
C GLY A 67 2.13 2.72 -13.60
N ILE A 68 3.28 3.33 -13.99
CA ILE A 68 4.60 2.95 -13.46
C ILE A 68 4.67 3.13 -11.93
N ALA A 69 4.18 4.25 -11.41
CA ALA A 69 4.15 4.50 -9.97
C ALA A 69 3.21 3.51 -9.25
N ALA A 70 2.05 3.19 -9.84
CA ALA A 70 1.11 2.20 -9.33
C ALA A 70 1.74 0.79 -9.32
N ALA A 71 2.46 0.41 -10.38
CA ALA A 71 3.20 -0.85 -10.45
C ALA A 71 4.24 -0.96 -9.33
N LYS A 72 5.07 0.08 -9.11
CA LYS A 72 6.08 0.09 -8.03
C LYS A 72 5.45 -0.09 -6.66
N ARG A 73 4.35 0.64 -6.36
CA ARG A 73 3.62 0.50 -5.08
C ARG A 73 3.05 -0.91 -4.91
N SER A 74 2.45 -1.46 -5.97
CA SER A 74 1.88 -2.81 -5.98
C SER A 74 2.95 -3.89 -5.77
N LEU A 75 4.12 -3.74 -6.37
CA LEU A 75 5.25 -4.64 -6.17
C LEU A 75 5.70 -4.67 -4.71
N SER A 76 5.86 -3.52 -4.08
CA SER A 76 6.28 -3.42 -2.67
C SER A 76 5.35 -4.21 -1.75
N ILE A 77 4.03 -3.98 -1.85
CA ILE A 77 3.05 -4.67 -1.00
C ILE A 77 2.92 -6.17 -1.34
N LEU A 78 3.08 -6.55 -2.61
CA LEU A 78 3.05 -7.96 -3.04
C LEU A 78 4.19 -8.75 -2.39
N TYR A 79 5.43 -8.24 -2.47
CA TYR A 79 6.59 -8.92 -1.89
C TYR A 79 6.55 -8.93 -0.36
N GLU A 80 6.05 -7.87 0.27
CA GLU A 80 5.80 -7.86 1.71
C GLU A 80 4.88 -9.01 2.16
N HIS A 81 3.92 -9.41 1.31
CA HIS A 81 2.96 -10.48 1.61
C HIS A 81 3.33 -11.85 0.99
N GLY A 82 4.57 -12.01 0.54
CA GLY A 82 5.10 -13.26 0.01
C GLY A 82 4.49 -13.68 -1.32
N PHE A 83 4.10 -12.70 -2.15
CA PHE A 83 3.67 -12.97 -3.52
C PHE A 83 4.85 -12.89 -4.47
N ARG A 84 4.82 -13.69 -5.53
CA ARG A 84 5.70 -13.59 -6.69
C ARG A 84 4.98 -12.82 -7.78
N SER A 85 5.66 -11.88 -8.41
CA SER A 85 5.04 -11.05 -9.42
C SER A 85 5.81 -10.99 -10.73
N LYS A 86 5.05 -10.78 -11.81
CA LYS A 86 5.54 -10.29 -13.09
C LYS A 86 4.82 -9.00 -13.43
N VAL A 87 5.41 -8.19 -14.29
CA VAL A 87 4.86 -6.93 -14.75
C VAL A 87 4.75 -6.94 -16.27
N LEU A 88 3.63 -6.48 -16.78
CA LEU A 88 3.44 -6.14 -18.17
C LEU A 88 3.02 -4.67 -18.25
N LEU A 89 3.84 -3.85 -18.90
CA LEU A 89 3.40 -2.54 -19.38
C LEU A 89 2.92 -2.69 -20.81
N LEU A 90 1.73 -2.16 -21.07
CA LEU A 90 1.20 -2.06 -22.43
C LEU A 90 1.89 -0.93 -23.19
N PRO A 91 1.78 -0.84 -24.52
CA PRO A 91 2.29 0.29 -25.29
C PRO A 91 1.77 1.62 -24.78
N GLU A 92 2.54 2.69 -24.98
CA GLU A 92 2.15 4.03 -24.57
C GLU A 92 0.78 4.43 -25.15
N GLY A 93 -0.12 4.90 -24.27
CA GLY A 93 -1.49 5.27 -24.60
C GLY A 93 -2.47 4.10 -24.70
N ASP A 94 -2.07 2.89 -24.35
CA ASP A 94 -2.94 1.73 -24.28
C ASP A 94 -3.08 1.21 -22.84
N ASP A 95 -4.33 1.03 -22.42
CA ASP A 95 -4.75 0.19 -21.30
C ASP A 95 -5.23 -1.19 -21.79
N PRO A 96 -5.55 -2.14 -20.93
CA PRO A 96 -6.07 -3.43 -21.35
C PRO A 96 -7.34 -3.34 -22.23
N ASP A 97 -8.25 -2.38 -21.95
CA ASP A 97 -9.47 -2.18 -22.71
C ASP A 97 -9.15 -1.74 -24.16
N SER A 98 -8.40 -0.65 -24.31
CA SER A 98 -8.05 -0.10 -25.63
C SER A 98 -7.17 -1.05 -26.43
N PHE A 99 -6.21 -1.72 -25.78
CA PHE A 99 -5.32 -2.67 -26.45
C PHE A 99 -6.10 -3.87 -27.02
N LEU A 100 -7.00 -4.46 -26.21
CA LEU A 100 -7.80 -5.59 -26.64
C LEU A 100 -8.76 -5.23 -27.77
N ARG A 101 -9.37 -4.04 -27.72
CA ARG A 101 -10.24 -3.52 -28.81
C ARG A 101 -9.48 -3.37 -30.12
N LYS A 102 -8.25 -2.84 -30.05
CA LYS A 102 -7.43 -2.58 -31.26
C LYS A 102 -6.79 -3.85 -31.83
N ASN A 103 -6.29 -4.72 -30.97
CA ASN A 103 -5.37 -5.79 -31.36
C ASN A 103 -5.90 -7.22 -31.13
N GLY A 104 -6.97 -7.36 -30.36
CA GLY A 104 -7.60 -8.64 -30.06
C GLY A 104 -6.84 -9.56 -29.10
N SER A 105 -7.47 -10.69 -28.77
CA SER A 105 -7.00 -11.64 -27.74
C SER A 105 -5.63 -12.23 -28.05
N ARG A 106 -5.35 -12.56 -29.34
CA ARG A 106 -4.08 -13.20 -29.73
C ARG A 106 -2.88 -12.29 -29.50
N ALA A 107 -3.01 -11.01 -29.84
CA ALA A 107 -1.95 -10.01 -29.62
C ALA A 107 -1.72 -9.79 -28.11
N PHE A 108 -2.79 -9.74 -27.33
CA PHE A 108 -2.70 -9.61 -25.87
C PHE A 108 -2.02 -10.84 -25.23
N GLN A 109 -2.37 -12.05 -25.69
CA GLN A 109 -1.69 -13.29 -25.24
C GLN A 109 -0.19 -13.26 -25.49
N ILE A 110 0.23 -12.77 -26.67
CA ILE A 110 1.67 -12.58 -27.00
C ILE A 110 2.31 -11.54 -26.07
N LYS A 111 1.60 -10.47 -25.72
CA LYS A 111 2.11 -9.48 -24.74
C LYS A 111 2.25 -10.09 -23.36
N LEU A 112 1.25 -10.85 -22.88
CA LEU A 112 1.30 -11.53 -21.59
C LEU A 112 2.51 -12.46 -21.48
N SER A 113 2.87 -13.18 -22.56
CA SER A 113 4.05 -14.06 -22.58
C SER A 113 5.39 -13.32 -22.46
N LYS A 114 5.40 -12.01 -22.74
CA LYS A 114 6.57 -11.13 -22.64
C LYS A 114 6.61 -10.34 -21.31
N SER A 115 5.78 -10.71 -20.34
CA SER A 115 5.81 -10.11 -19.01
C SER A 115 7.16 -10.31 -18.34
N GLU A 116 7.64 -9.27 -17.69
CA GLU A 116 8.99 -9.17 -17.10
C GLU A 116 8.97 -9.52 -15.61
N SER A 117 10.11 -9.93 -15.07
CA SER A 117 10.30 -10.00 -13.62
C SER A 117 10.27 -8.57 -13.02
N MET A 118 10.08 -8.47 -11.70
CA MET A 118 10.18 -7.19 -10.99
C MET A 118 11.55 -6.53 -11.23
N VAL A 119 12.61 -7.32 -11.19
CA VAL A 119 13.99 -6.82 -11.37
C VAL A 119 14.18 -6.25 -12.76
N ASP A 120 13.78 -6.98 -13.83
CA ASP A 120 13.85 -6.49 -15.20
C ASP A 120 13.05 -5.20 -15.39
N PHE A 121 11.81 -5.20 -14.87
CA PHE A 121 10.94 -4.04 -14.95
C PHE A 121 11.60 -2.80 -14.34
N ILE A 122 12.10 -2.90 -13.10
CA ILE A 122 12.70 -1.75 -12.40
C ILE A 122 13.99 -1.30 -13.07
N LEU A 123 14.87 -2.23 -13.49
CA LEU A 123 16.14 -1.87 -14.13
C LEU A 123 15.96 -1.21 -15.51
N ARG A 124 14.86 -1.51 -16.20
CA ARG A 124 14.52 -0.94 -17.52
C ARG A 124 13.90 0.45 -17.45
N LEU A 125 13.42 0.89 -16.30
CA LEU A 125 12.78 2.20 -16.17
C LEU A 125 13.74 3.33 -16.57
N LYS A 126 13.17 4.38 -17.17
CA LYS A 126 13.91 5.62 -17.45
C LYS A 126 14.45 6.22 -16.16
N GLY A 127 15.71 6.65 -16.15
CA GLY A 127 16.35 7.22 -14.97
C GLY A 127 17.78 6.75 -14.82
N ASP A 128 18.39 7.11 -13.70
CA ASP A 128 19.74 6.70 -13.38
C ASP A 128 19.77 5.23 -12.91
N LYS A 129 20.71 4.45 -13.49
CA LYS A 129 20.84 3.02 -13.15
C LYS A 129 21.04 2.77 -11.65
N PRO A 130 21.88 3.51 -10.91
CA PRO A 130 21.98 3.40 -9.46
C PRO A 130 20.66 3.61 -8.71
N ASP A 131 19.83 4.55 -9.14
CA ASP A 131 18.52 4.80 -8.48
C ASP A 131 17.52 3.70 -8.75
N ASN A 132 17.51 3.13 -9.95
CA ASN A 132 16.71 1.95 -10.26
C ASN A 132 17.16 0.75 -9.43
N VAL A 133 18.46 0.54 -9.26
CA VAL A 133 19.00 -0.52 -8.39
C VAL A 133 18.56 -0.30 -6.92
N ARG A 134 18.67 0.91 -6.40
CA ARG A 134 18.20 1.24 -5.04
C ARG A 134 16.68 1.01 -4.87
N THR A 135 15.91 1.35 -5.91
CA THR A 135 14.45 1.07 -5.92
C THR A 135 14.19 -0.42 -5.86
N ALA A 136 14.91 -1.23 -6.65
CA ALA A 136 14.79 -2.69 -6.59
C ALA A 136 15.17 -3.24 -5.21
N ILE A 137 16.28 -2.78 -4.62
CA ILE A 137 16.71 -3.15 -3.26
C ILE A 137 15.58 -2.85 -2.24
N GLY A 138 14.99 -1.64 -2.29
CA GLY A 138 13.91 -1.27 -1.37
C GLY A 138 12.68 -2.18 -1.47
N ILE A 139 12.33 -2.65 -2.68
CA ILE A 139 11.25 -3.62 -2.88
C ILE A 139 11.65 -5.01 -2.34
N ILE A 140 12.89 -5.45 -2.60
CA ILE A 140 13.40 -6.75 -2.15
C ILE A 140 13.47 -6.80 -0.62
N ASP A 141 13.87 -5.72 0.03
CA ASP A 141 13.98 -5.63 1.49
C ASP A 141 12.64 -5.76 2.20
N ASN A 142 11.55 -5.36 1.56
CA ASN A 142 10.20 -5.57 2.06
C ASN A 142 9.74 -7.04 1.99
N ALA A 143 10.43 -7.91 1.25
CA ALA A 143 10.06 -9.31 1.14
C ALA A 143 10.26 -10.05 2.48
N LYS A 144 9.14 -10.54 3.05
CA LYS A 144 9.14 -11.32 4.31
C LYS A 144 9.59 -12.76 4.12
N ASP A 145 9.42 -13.31 2.93
CA ASP A 145 9.91 -14.64 2.56
C ASP A 145 11.41 -14.55 2.28
N LEU A 146 12.21 -15.14 3.16
CA LEU A 146 13.67 -15.09 3.09
C LEU A 146 14.22 -15.80 1.84
N ILE A 147 13.59 -16.89 1.41
CA ILE A 147 14.03 -17.62 0.20
C ILE A 147 13.78 -16.77 -1.02
N LEU A 148 12.58 -16.18 -1.13
CA LEU A 148 12.24 -15.27 -2.22
C LEU A 148 13.17 -14.06 -2.24
N ARG A 149 13.50 -13.51 -1.08
CA ARG A 149 14.44 -12.38 -0.95
C ARG A 149 15.82 -12.73 -1.47
N GLU A 150 16.34 -13.91 -1.12
CA GLU A 150 17.62 -14.42 -1.61
C GLU A 150 17.62 -14.59 -3.14
N GLU A 151 16.57 -15.21 -3.70
CA GLU A 151 16.41 -15.36 -5.14
C GLU A 151 16.43 -14.00 -5.87
N LEU A 152 15.73 -12.99 -5.32
CA LEU A 152 15.66 -11.66 -5.92
C LEU A 152 16.98 -10.89 -5.83
N PHE A 153 17.74 -11.00 -4.75
CA PHE A 153 19.08 -10.40 -4.65
C PHE A 153 20.04 -11.01 -5.66
N LYS A 154 20.00 -12.32 -5.83
CA LYS A 154 20.78 -13.03 -6.84
C LYS A 154 20.41 -12.53 -8.24
N GLU A 155 19.13 -12.50 -8.58
CA GLU A 155 18.63 -11.99 -9.86
C GLU A 155 19.08 -10.54 -10.10
N LEU A 156 18.97 -9.67 -9.09
CA LEU A 156 19.39 -8.28 -9.17
C LEU A 156 20.90 -8.17 -9.42
N GLY A 157 21.71 -8.98 -8.76
CA GLY A 157 23.17 -9.05 -8.97
C GLY A 157 23.53 -9.45 -10.41
N GLU A 158 22.92 -10.52 -10.92
CA GLU A 158 23.13 -11.03 -12.27
C GLU A 158 22.74 -9.99 -13.34
N LYS A 159 21.57 -9.34 -13.20
CA LYS A 159 21.04 -8.40 -14.20
C LYS A 159 21.64 -7.01 -14.11
N SER A 160 21.99 -6.52 -12.94
CA SER A 160 22.63 -5.22 -12.76
C SER A 160 24.12 -5.24 -13.06
N GLY A 161 24.77 -6.41 -12.98
CA GLY A 161 26.23 -6.57 -13.02
C GLY A 161 26.92 -6.12 -11.73
N ILE A 162 26.19 -5.86 -10.66
CA ILE A 162 26.73 -5.43 -9.37
C ILE A 162 26.85 -6.65 -8.46
N ARG A 163 28.02 -6.81 -7.81
CA ARG A 163 28.24 -7.92 -6.88
C ARG A 163 27.20 -7.90 -5.76
N GLU A 164 26.60 -9.05 -5.48
CA GLU A 164 25.57 -9.21 -4.47
C GLU A 164 25.98 -8.68 -3.07
N ALA A 165 27.22 -8.85 -2.70
CA ALA A 165 27.76 -8.31 -1.44
C ALA A 165 27.64 -6.76 -1.37
N VAL A 166 27.78 -6.06 -2.49
CA VAL A 166 27.62 -4.59 -2.58
C VAL A 166 26.14 -4.22 -2.44
N LEU A 167 25.26 -4.94 -3.14
CA LEU A 167 23.80 -4.73 -3.06
C LEU A 167 23.30 -4.90 -1.62
N ARG A 168 23.74 -5.96 -0.92
CA ARG A 168 23.45 -6.20 0.48
C ARG A 168 24.07 -5.17 1.44
N GLY A 169 25.20 -4.60 1.05
CA GLY A 169 25.84 -3.50 1.78
C GLY A 169 25.03 -2.20 1.73
N GLU A 170 24.39 -1.92 0.59
CA GLU A 170 23.51 -0.76 0.44
C GLU A 170 22.26 -0.88 1.33
N THR A 171 21.67 -2.08 1.48
CA THR A 171 20.59 -2.33 2.44
C THR A 171 20.97 -1.88 3.85
N LYS A 172 22.14 -2.32 4.35
CA LYS A 172 22.62 -1.95 5.70
C LYS A 172 22.89 -0.44 5.83
N ARG A 173 23.40 0.21 4.79
CA ARG A 173 23.61 1.66 4.77
C ARG A 173 22.31 2.44 4.75
N TYR A 174 21.30 1.95 4.06
CA TYR A 174 19.97 2.56 4.03
C TYR A 174 19.30 2.45 5.41
N GLU A 175 19.39 1.31 6.07
CA GLU A 175 18.93 1.09 7.45
C GLU A 175 19.67 2.02 8.45
N GLN A 176 20.97 2.22 8.30
CA GLN A 176 21.77 3.12 9.15
C GLN A 176 21.50 4.60 8.91
N ARG A 177 21.29 5.03 7.65
CA ARG A 177 20.97 6.43 7.29
C ARG A 177 19.53 6.80 7.65
N ALA A 178 18.61 5.84 7.60
CA ALA A 178 17.22 6.02 8.02
C ALA A 178 17.04 5.99 9.55
N GLY A 179 18.11 5.82 10.34
CA GLY A 179 18.04 5.72 11.80
C GLY A 179 17.32 4.45 12.29
N ILE A 180 17.12 3.47 11.41
CA ILE A 180 16.44 2.22 11.74
C ILE A 180 17.48 1.23 12.25
N GLY A 181 17.96 1.47 13.48
CA GLY A 181 18.60 0.41 14.25
C GLY A 181 17.58 -0.70 14.48
N ARG A 182 17.99 -1.95 14.19
CA ARG A 182 17.17 -3.13 14.47
C ARG A 182 16.67 -3.10 15.91
N ALA A 183 15.47 -2.54 16.14
CA ALA A 183 14.70 -2.85 17.34
C ALA A 183 14.08 -4.24 17.16
N PRO A 184 14.11 -5.09 18.19
CA PRO A 184 13.67 -6.47 18.05
C PRO A 184 12.18 -6.51 17.77
N SER A 185 11.81 -7.20 16.70
CA SER A 185 10.54 -7.91 16.44
C SER A 185 9.17 -7.30 16.81
N ALA A 186 9.07 -6.09 17.35
CA ALA A 186 7.80 -5.45 17.71
C ALA A 186 7.21 -4.56 16.57
N ALA A 187 7.97 -4.30 15.49
CA ALA A 187 7.60 -3.38 14.42
C ALA A 187 6.73 -4.00 13.31
N LYS A 188 6.10 -5.17 13.53
CA LYS A 188 5.30 -5.87 12.51
C LYS A 188 3.88 -5.31 12.34
N THR A 189 3.51 -4.29 13.09
CA THR A 189 2.18 -3.65 13.00
C THR A 189 2.23 -2.24 12.37
N ALA A 190 3.41 -1.66 12.21
CA ALA A 190 3.56 -0.24 11.85
C ALA A 190 3.28 0.10 10.37
N GLY A 191 3.43 -0.84 9.43
CA GLY A 191 3.24 -0.55 8.00
C GLY A 191 1.79 -0.31 7.60
N PHE A 192 0.83 -0.80 8.38
CA PHE A 192 -0.59 -0.68 8.07
C PHE A 192 -1.22 0.62 8.61
N LEU A 193 -0.66 1.16 9.69
CA LEU A 193 -1.13 2.39 10.31
C LEU A 193 -0.59 3.65 9.60
N TYR A 194 0.47 3.50 8.82
CA TYR A 194 1.11 4.62 8.13
C TYR A 194 0.21 5.26 7.07
N ASP A 195 -0.55 4.45 6.35
CA ASP A 195 -1.43 4.94 5.30
C ASP A 195 -2.64 5.68 5.88
N GLU A 196 -3.25 5.18 6.95
CA GLU A 196 -4.37 5.81 7.64
C GLU A 196 -3.98 7.13 8.31
N GLU A 197 -2.80 7.22 8.91
CA GLU A 197 -2.28 8.42 9.54
C GLU A 197 -2.05 9.54 8.51
N VAL A 198 -1.42 9.19 7.39
CA VAL A 198 -1.20 10.13 6.28
C VAL A 198 -2.51 10.53 5.61
N LEU A 199 -3.48 9.61 5.48
CA LEU A 199 -4.81 9.91 4.96
C LEU A 199 -5.58 10.86 5.87
N LEU A 200 -5.52 10.70 7.21
CA LEU A 200 -6.11 11.63 8.15
C LEU A 200 -5.46 13.00 8.10
N LEU A 201 -4.14 13.07 8.00
CA LEU A 201 -3.43 14.34 7.82
C LEU A 201 -3.83 15.01 6.50
N SER A 202 -3.92 14.23 5.42
CA SER A 202 -4.36 14.71 4.11
C SER A 202 -5.80 15.22 4.15
N ALA A 203 -6.69 14.55 4.91
CA ALA A 203 -8.06 15.00 5.11
C ALA A 203 -8.11 16.35 5.86
N ILE A 204 -7.27 16.54 6.89
CA ILE A 204 -7.16 17.82 7.59
C ILE A 204 -6.64 18.93 6.68
N VAL A 205 -5.65 18.64 5.83
CA VAL A 205 -5.08 19.59 4.88
C VAL A 205 -6.11 20.03 3.84
N ALA A 206 -6.90 19.09 3.30
CA ALA A 206 -7.91 19.38 2.28
C ALA A 206 -9.21 19.96 2.87
N PHE A 207 -9.60 19.54 4.08
CA PHE A 207 -10.83 19.93 4.79
C PHE A 207 -10.52 20.28 6.23
N PRO A 208 -9.95 21.47 6.52
CA PRO A 208 -9.55 21.88 7.86
C PRO A 208 -10.68 21.91 8.88
N ASP A 209 -11.91 22.09 8.43
CA ASP A 209 -13.14 22.06 9.23
C ASP A 209 -13.43 20.67 9.84
N ARG A 210 -12.80 19.63 9.33
CA ARG A 210 -12.88 18.26 9.88
C ARG A 210 -11.85 17.98 10.99
N ALA A 211 -10.89 18.88 11.21
CA ALA A 211 -9.83 18.69 12.19
C ALA A 211 -10.35 18.47 13.62
N PRO A 212 -11.33 19.24 14.14
CA PRO A 212 -11.87 19.01 15.49
C PRO A 212 -12.40 17.58 15.64
N TYR A 213 -13.23 17.11 14.70
CA TYR A 213 -13.78 15.76 14.75
C TYR A 213 -12.68 14.68 14.70
N ILE A 214 -11.64 14.87 13.89
CA ILE A 214 -10.52 13.92 13.80
C ILE A 214 -9.79 13.87 15.14
N PHE A 215 -9.45 15.03 15.74
CA PHE A 215 -8.69 15.09 16.98
C PHE A 215 -9.48 14.63 18.21
N ASP A 216 -10.80 14.72 18.21
CA ASP A 216 -11.66 14.17 19.26
C ASP A 216 -11.70 12.64 19.24
N ASN A 217 -11.46 12.04 18.09
CA ASN A 217 -11.54 10.59 17.88
C ASN A 217 -10.17 9.92 17.62
N LEU A 218 -9.09 10.68 17.60
CA LEU A 218 -7.72 10.23 17.35
C LEU A 218 -6.87 10.27 18.62
N ASN A 219 -6.32 9.13 19.01
CA ASN A 219 -5.27 9.10 20.02
C ASN A 219 -3.90 9.42 19.37
N ILE A 220 -3.45 10.68 19.46
CA ILE A 220 -2.21 11.16 18.82
C ILE A 220 -0.97 10.41 19.33
N GLU A 221 -0.93 10.01 20.61
CA GLU A 221 0.21 9.28 21.18
C GLU A 221 0.42 7.89 20.53
N ARG A 222 -0.62 7.39 19.84
CA ARG A 222 -0.61 6.12 19.12
C ARG A 222 -0.30 6.24 17.64
N VAL A 223 -0.12 7.45 17.14
CA VAL A 223 0.34 7.69 15.75
C VAL A 223 1.77 7.16 15.63
N CYS A 224 1.99 6.24 14.71
CA CYS A 224 3.26 5.53 14.57
C CYS A 224 4.33 6.39 13.88
N SER A 225 3.92 7.19 12.89
CA SER A 225 4.81 8.12 12.19
C SER A 225 5.25 9.27 13.10
N PRO A 226 6.54 9.39 13.47
CA PRO A 226 7.01 10.50 14.28
C PRO A 226 6.72 11.86 13.64
N ALA A 227 6.91 11.98 12.33
CA ALA A 227 6.65 13.21 11.59
C ALA A 227 5.17 13.59 11.58
N VAL A 228 4.25 12.63 11.33
CA VAL A 228 2.80 12.88 11.36
C VAL A 228 2.33 13.16 12.78
N ARG A 229 2.86 12.44 13.78
CA ARG A 229 2.56 12.67 15.20
C ARG A 229 2.93 14.09 15.62
N GLN A 230 4.13 14.54 15.26
CA GLN A 230 4.60 15.90 15.56
C GLN A 230 3.68 16.93 14.91
N ILE A 231 3.34 16.78 13.64
CA ILE A 231 2.41 17.68 12.95
C ILE A 231 1.06 17.72 13.67
N PHE A 232 0.49 16.55 14.03
CA PHE A 232 -0.79 16.51 14.76
C PHE A 232 -0.71 17.20 16.12
N GLN A 233 0.39 17.04 16.86
CA GLN A 233 0.61 17.71 18.14
C GLN A 233 0.70 19.25 17.97
N GLU A 234 1.38 19.71 16.92
CA GLU A 234 1.54 21.14 16.62
C GLU A 234 0.24 21.82 16.16
N ILE A 235 -0.57 21.15 15.32
CA ILE A 235 -1.79 21.74 14.75
C ILE A 235 -3.04 21.55 15.63
N LYS A 236 -3.08 20.54 16.51
CA LYS A 236 -4.23 20.25 17.38
C LYS A 236 -4.71 21.46 18.22
N PRO A 237 -3.84 22.27 18.84
CA PRO A 237 -4.28 23.44 19.62
C PRO A 237 -5.07 24.48 18.81
N SER A 238 -4.90 24.47 17.50
CA SER A 238 -5.56 25.39 16.56
C SER A 238 -6.68 24.74 15.76
N ALA A 239 -7.11 23.52 16.10
CA ALA A 239 -8.02 22.70 15.32
C ALA A 239 -9.31 23.40 14.88
N GLU A 240 -9.91 24.23 15.74
CA GLU A 240 -11.16 24.96 15.45
C GLU A 240 -11.00 26.12 14.45
N ARG A 241 -9.76 26.62 14.26
CA ARG A 241 -9.44 27.76 13.39
C ARG A 241 -8.38 27.40 12.36
N LEU A 242 -8.24 26.12 12.09
CA LEU A 242 -7.20 25.61 11.21
C LEU A 242 -7.50 26.00 9.76
N ASN A 243 -6.48 26.44 9.06
CA ASN A 243 -6.46 26.66 7.62
C ASN A 243 -5.03 26.49 7.10
N MET A 244 -4.83 26.49 5.79
CA MET A 244 -3.52 26.27 5.19
C MET A 244 -2.46 27.27 5.70
N ASN A 245 -2.81 28.56 5.80
CA ASN A 245 -1.87 29.60 6.25
C ASN A 245 -1.48 29.39 7.73
N THR A 246 -2.44 29.02 8.57
CA THR A 246 -2.19 28.69 9.98
C THR A 246 -1.26 27.50 10.11
N MET A 247 -1.51 26.43 9.35
CA MET A 247 -0.63 25.24 9.32
C MET A 247 0.79 25.60 8.89
N LEU A 248 0.93 26.35 7.80
CA LEU A 248 2.24 26.81 7.31
C LEU A 248 2.97 27.74 8.29
N GLY A 249 2.23 28.47 9.13
CA GLY A 249 2.80 29.35 10.17
C GLY A 249 3.33 28.61 11.40
N ILE A 250 2.72 27.48 11.75
CA ILE A 250 3.02 26.71 12.97
C ILE A 250 4.14 25.67 12.73
N LEU A 251 4.12 25.00 11.57
CA LEU A 251 4.96 23.84 11.28
C LEU A 251 6.40 24.22 10.93
N ASN A 252 7.33 23.33 11.23
CA ASN A 252 8.72 23.38 10.77
C ASN A 252 8.82 23.12 9.24
N ASP A 253 10.01 23.24 8.65
CA ASP A 253 10.19 23.12 7.20
C ASP A 253 9.84 21.72 6.65
N GLU A 254 10.08 20.67 7.42
CA GLU A 254 9.71 19.29 7.04
C GLU A 254 8.19 19.13 7.05
N GLY A 255 7.52 19.63 8.08
CA GLY A 255 6.06 19.64 8.17
C GLY A 255 5.42 20.44 7.04
N LYS A 256 5.95 21.63 6.73
CA LYS A 256 5.50 22.46 5.59
C LYS A 256 5.62 21.72 4.26
N ALA A 257 6.76 21.07 4.03
CA ALA A 257 6.97 20.28 2.81
C ALA A 257 5.96 19.13 2.69
N LEU A 258 5.67 18.43 3.80
CA LEU A 258 4.71 17.34 3.82
C LEU A 258 3.29 17.82 3.52
N ILE A 259 2.77 18.85 4.23
CA ILE A 259 1.41 19.35 4.02
C ILE A 259 1.23 19.96 2.61
N THR A 260 2.26 20.64 2.08
CA THR A 260 2.23 21.17 0.70
C THR A 260 2.11 20.03 -0.31
N ARG A 261 2.84 18.93 -0.13
CA ARG A 261 2.73 17.75 -0.98
C ARG A 261 1.34 17.10 -0.90
N LEU A 262 0.76 17.01 0.31
CA LEU A 262 -0.56 16.44 0.51
C LEU A 262 -1.68 17.31 -0.07
N SER A 263 -1.53 18.63 -0.06
CA SER A 263 -2.49 19.56 -0.67
C SER A 263 -2.58 19.40 -2.19
N LEU A 264 -1.48 19.01 -2.84
CA LEU A 264 -1.42 18.78 -4.29
C LEU A 264 -1.99 17.41 -4.69
N ASN A 265 -1.94 16.42 -3.80
CA ASN A 265 -2.45 15.08 -4.05
C ASN A 265 -2.99 14.46 -2.74
N PRO A 266 -4.26 14.71 -2.40
CA PRO A 266 -4.84 14.27 -1.13
C PRO A 266 -4.96 12.76 -0.95
N GLY A 267 -4.85 11.96 -2.00
CA GLY A 267 -4.79 10.50 -1.89
C GLY A 267 -6.11 9.80 -1.53
N PHE A 268 -7.24 10.51 -1.52
CA PHE A 268 -8.58 9.97 -1.24
C PHE A 268 -9.66 10.61 -2.13
N ASP A 269 -10.82 9.94 -2.20
CA ASP A 269 -11.98 10.42 -2.92
C ASP A 269 -12.68 11.55 -2.13
N ILE A 270 -12.74 12.73 -2.73
CA ILE A 270 -13.31 13.93 -2.13
C ILE A 270 -14.81 13.79 -1.85
N GLU A 271 -15.54 13.06 -2.70
CA GLU A 271 -16.98 12.84 -2.53
C GLU A 271 -17.33 12.03 -1.28
N HIS A 272 -16.39 11.23 -0.75
CA HIS A 272 -16.61 10.32 0.36
C HIS A 272 -15.69 10.62 1.58
N VAL A 273 -15.22 11.84 1.73
CA VAL A 273 -14.22 12.21 2.75
C VAL A 273 -14.61 11.83 4.17
N ASP A 274 -15.86 12.10 4.59
CA ASP A 274 -16.33 11.78 5.95
C ASP A 274 -16.36 10.26 6.22
N ASN A 275 -16.64 9.45 5.20
CA ASN A 275 -16.58 8.00 5.30
C ASN A 275 -15.12 7.53 5.40
N ASN A 276 -14.23 8.10 4.60
CA ASN A 276 -12.81 7.78 4.64
C ASN A 276 -12.19 8.12 6.00
N ILE A 277 -12.50 9.30 6.57
CA ILE A 277 -12.07 9.71 7.91
C ILE A 277 -12.54 8.70 8.96
N ARG A 278 -13.84 8.35 8.97
CA ARG A 278 -14.39 7.38 9.92
C ARG A 278 -13.77 6.01 9.80
N ASP A 279 -13.50 5.56 8.56
CA ASP A 279 -12.86 4.28 8.32
C ASP A 279 -11.42 4.24 8.80
N CYS A 280 -10.63 5.32 8.58
CA CYS A 280 -9.27 5.45 9.11
C CYS A 280 -9.25 5.45 10.64
N LEU A 281 -10.07 6.28 11.29
CA LEU A 281 -10.16 6.35 12.75
C LEU A 281 -10.56 5.00 13.35
N ARG A 282 -11.53 4.31 12.74
CA ARG A 282 -11.96 2.98 13.19
C ARG A 282 -10.87 1.93 13.06
N LYS A 283 -10.12 1.93 11.97
CA LYS A 283 -9.00 1.00 11.78
C LYS A 283 -7.90 1.25 12.81
N MET A 284 -7.57 2.51 13.08
CA MET A 284 -6.59 2.86 14.09
C MET A 284 -7.04 2.42 15.49
N ALA A 285 -8.30 2.67 15.87
CA ALA A 285 -8.88 2.22 17.14
C ALA A 285 -8.90 0.68 17.25
N HIS A 286 -9.19 -0.03 16.17
CA HIS A 286 -9.18 -1.50 16.16
C HIS A 286 -7.76 -2.05 16.39
N CYS A 287 -6.75 -1.48 15.75
CA CYS A 287 -5.35 -1.86 15.97
C CYS A 287 -4.91 -1.58 17.42
N GLU A 288 -5.33 -0.46 17.99
CA GLU A 288 -5.03 -0.13 19.40
C GLU A 288 -5.60 -1.18 20.37
N ILE A 289 -6.86 -1.59 20.17
CA ILE A 289 -7.48 -2.61 21.00
C ILE A 289 -6.83 -3.98 20.81
N GLU A 290 -6.46 -4.36 19.59
CA GLU A 290 -5.77 -5.63 19.36
C GLU A 290 -4.40 -5.68 20.07
N GLU A 291 -3.67 -4.58 20.09
CA GLU A 291 -2.40 -4.51 20.82
C GLU A 291 -2.61 -4.61 22.33
N LYS A 292 -3.61 -3.88 22.89
CA LYS A 292 -3.99 -3.99 24.30
C LYS A 292 -4.39 -5.42 24.68
N ILE A 293 -5.17 -6.09 23.83
CA ILE A 293 -5.55 -7.51 24.02
C ILE A 293 -4.31 -8.41 24.02
N ARG A 294 -3.36 -8.18 23.12
CA ARG A 294 -2.10 -8.94 23.08
C ARG A 294 -1.30 -8.78 24.36
N LEU A 295 -1.17 -7.54 24.83
CA LEU A 295 -0.44 -7.24 26.08
C LEU A 295 -1.13 -7.85 27.31
N ALA A 296 -2.47 -7.73 27.40
CA ALA A 296 -3.26 -8.33 28.48
C ALA A 296 -3.15 -9.88 28.51
N LYS A 297 -3.12 -10.52 27.33
CA LYS A 297 -2.86 -11.97 27.21
C LYS A 297 -1.47 -12.35 27.71
N THR A 298 -0.46 -11.58 27.36
CA THR A 298 0.94 -11.85 27.79
C THR A 298 1.11 -11.63 29.28
N ALA A 299 0.40 -10.65 29.85
CA ALA A 299 0.42 -10.36 31.29
C ALA A 299 -0.47 -11.31 32.13
N GLY A 300 -1.32 -12.15 31.50
CA GLY A 300 -2.26 -13.03 32.19
C GLY A 300 -3.44 -12.32 32.86
N ASP A 301 -3.72 -11.06 32.52
CA ASP A 301 -4.80 -10.27 33.12
C ASP A 301 -6.15 -10.59 32.44
N LEU A 302 -6.84 -11.58 32.99
CA LEU A 302 -8.13 -12.05 32.49
C LEU A 302 -9.26 -11.01 32.63
N ARG A 303 -9.20 -10.10 33.60
CA ARG A 303 -10.22 -9.05 33.79
C ARG A 303 -10.09 -7.98 32.70
N LEU A 304 -8.86 -7.50 32.48
CA LEU A 304 -8.58 -6.54 31.42
C LEU A 304 -8.87 -7.15 30.03
N LEU A 305 -8.51 -8.41 29.84
CA LEU A 305 -8.77 -9.14 28.59
C LEU A 305 -10.27 -9.21 28.26
N SER A 306 -11.12 -9.55 29.25
CA SER A 306 -12.56 -9.63 29.04
C SER A 306 -13.17 -8.27 28.69
N SER A 307 -12.73 -7.18 29.34
CA SER A 307 -13.20 -5.82 29.05
C SER A 307 -12.80 -5.36 27.65
N LEU A 308 -11.57 -5.63 27.23
CA LEU A 308 -11.07 -5.28 25.90
C LEU A 308 -11.73 -6.07 24.77
N LEU A 309 -12.10 -7.33 25.02
CA LEU A 309 -12.85 -8.14 24.06
C LEU A 309 -14.27 -7.60 23.88
N ALA A 310 -14.92 -7.15 24.95
CA ALA A 310 -16.25 -6.50 24.89
C ALA A 310 -16.17 -5.16 24.11
N GLU A 311 -15.13 -4.38 24.34
CA GLU A 311 -14.87 -3.12 23.62
C GLU A 311 -14.63 -3.37 22.12
N LYS A 312 -13.83 -4.37 21.78
CA LYS A 312 -13.60 -4.80 20.39
C LYS A 312 -14.90 -5.17 19.69
N GLN A 313 -15.79 -5.89 20.37
CA GLN A 313 -17.11 -6.24 19.82
C GLN A 313 -17.98 -5.02 19.55
N LYS A 314 -17.93 -3.98 20.39
CA LYS A 314 -18.69 -2.73 20.17
C LYS A 314 -18.20 -1.98 18.92
N ILE A 315 -16.88 -1.94 18.68
CA ILE A 315 -16.30 -1.33 17.48
C ILE A 315 -16.70 -2.09 16.22
N THR A 316 -16.78 -3.44 16.31
CA THR A 316 -17.16 -4.30 15.18
C THR A 316 -18.65 -4.22 14.88
N ARG A 317 -19.54 -4.21 15.88
CA ARG A 317 -21.02 -4.16 15.71
C ARG A 317 -21.53 -2.86 15.10
N ARG A 318 -20.87 -1.73 15.33
CA ARG A 318 -21.17 -0.45 14.65
C ARG A 318 -21.00 -0.53 13.11
N LYS A 319 -20.48 -1.64 12.59
CA LYS A 319 -20.39 -1.93 11.16
C LYS A 319 -21.69 -2.49 10.58
N ASP A 320 -22.42 -3.30 11.35
CA ASP A 320 -23.56 -4.08 10.84
C ASP A 320 -24.91 -3.29 10.89
N GLU A 321 -25.02 -2.29 11.76
CA GLU A 321 -26.24 -1.48 11.91
C GLU A 321 -26.45 -0.39 10.84
N ARG A 322 -25.53 -0.26 9.85
CA ARG A 322 -25.59 0.74 8.77
C ARG A 322 -25.50 0.16 7.35
N THR A 323 -25.59 -1.18 7.23
CA THR A 323 -25.71 -1.90 5.95
C THR A 323 -27.06 -2.56 5.76
N ALA A 324 -28.02 -2.27 6.64
CA ALA A 324 -29.43 -2.65 6.53
C ALA A 324 -30.30 -1.48 6.07
#